data_0178a1b4537355e38f528acc8a53e209
#
_entry.id   0178a1b4537355e38f528acc8a53e209
#
_cell.length_a   1.000
_cell.length_b   1.000
_cell.length_c   1.000
_cell.angle_alpha   90.00
_cell.angle_beta   90.00
_cell.angle_gamma   90.00
#
_symmetry.space_group_name_H-M   'P 1'
#
loop_
_entity.id
_entity.type
_entity.pdbx_description
1 polymer ?
#
loop_
_entity_poly.entity_id
_entity_poly.type
_entity_poly.pdbx_seq_one_letter_code
_entity_poly.pdbx_strand_id
1 'polypeptide(L)'
;MTNQEIVSKLWNLCNILRDDGITYHQYVTELTYILFLKMAKETKAENTLPKNYRWDKLVSYSGIELKKFYKELLSYLGENTKGRVREIYQGASSNIDEPKNLEKIIKSIDELDWYSAKEEGLGNLYEGLLEKNANEKKSGAGQYFTPRVLIDIMTRLTSPQVGERCNDPACGTFGFMISADRYVKSLTDDYCDLTEKDAAFQVKEAFSGGELVHETHRLALMNAMLHNIEGKIVLGDTLSESGKAITGYDVVLTNPPFGTKKGGERATRDDFTYTTSNKQLNFLQHIYRSLRTTGTARAAVILPDNVLFEDNSGQKIRRDLMNKCNLHTILRLPTGIFYAQGVKTNVLFFTRGKTDEDNTKAVWVYDLRSNMRSFGKTNPLKKEDFAEFESLYCAGHLEDRKETWSPENPNGRWRKFPVEEILKDEKTSLDLKWIKDGSDTVDCSLAELMQTIQTKSANIAAAVTELSKLIEGIEE
;
A
#
# COMPACT_ATOMS: atom_id res chain seq x y z
N MET A 1 -6.31 -23.57 -16.13
CA MET A 1 -6.24 -23.26 -14.66
C MET A 1 -6.42 -21.78 -14.46
N THR A 2 -7.16 -21.37 -13.44
CA THR A 2 -7.29 -19.96 -13.07
C THR A 2 -6.04 -19.46 -12.34
N ASN A 3 -5.78 -18.15 -12.37
CA ASN A 3 -4.67 -17.55 -11.59
C ASN A 3 -4.77 -17.89 -10.09
N GLN A 4 -5.97 -17.97 -9.53
CA GLN A 4 -6.18 -18.34 -8.13
C GLN A 4 -5.73 -19.77 -7.83
N GLU A 5 -5.95 -20.71 -8.74
CA GLU A 5 -5.48 -22.10 -8.61
C GLU A 5 -3.95 -22.17 -8.70
N ILE A 6 -3.33 -21.42 -9.63
CA ILE A 6 -1.87 -21.34 -9.76
C ILE A 6 -1.26 -20.69 -8.51
N VAL A 7 -1.81 -19.57 -8.04
CA VAL A 7 -1.39 -18.92 -6.78
C VAL A 7 -1.49 -19.88 -5.61
N SER A 8 -2.56 -20.67 -5.53
CA SER A 8 -2.74 -21.64 -4.45
C SER A 8 -1.71 -22.79 -4.52
N LYS A 9 -1.39 -23.28 -5.72
CA LYS A 9 -0.32 -24.27 -5.93
C LYS A 9 1.04 -23.72 -5.52
N LEU A 10 1.41 -22.52 -6.01
CA LEU A 10 2.65 -21.86 -5.64
C LEU A 10 2.74 -21.62 -4.14
N TRP A 11 1.63 -21.19 -3.52
CA TRP A 11 1.60 -20.95 -2.08
C TRP A 11 1.80 -22.23 -1.28
N ASN A 12 1.25 -23.35 -1.73
CA ASN A 12 1.42 -24.65 -1.06
C ASN A 12 2.88 -25.12 -1.04
N LEU A 13 3.72 -24.67 -1.99
CA LEU A 13 5.15 -24.96 -1.97
C LEU A 13 5.87 -24.34 -0.75
N CYS A 14 5.32 -23.29 -0.14
CA CYS A 14 5.90 -22.71 1.08
C CYS A 14 5.93 -23.71 2.26
N ASN A 15 5.02 -24.69 2.27
CA ASN A 15 5.01 -25.71 3.31
C ASN A 15 6.25 -26.61 3.25
N ILE A 16 6.86 -26.77 2.08
CA ILE A 16 8.11 -27.52 1.89
C ILE A 16 9.27 -26.83 2.62
N LEU A 17 9.31 -25.50 2.57
CA LEU A 17 10.40 -24.70 3.15
C LEU A 17 10.19 -24.36 4.61
N ARG A 18 8.95 -24.40 5.09
CA ARG A 18 8.64 -24.11 6.49
C ARG A 18 9.30 -25.10 7.45
N ASP A 19 9.41 -26.33 7.05
CA ASP A 19 10.09 -27.39 7.84
C ASP A 19 11.61 -27.16 7.92
N ASP A 20 12.19 -26.38 7.00
CA ASP A 20 13.59 -25.92 7.01
C ASP A 20 13.77 -24.59 7.79
N GLY A 21 12.73 -24.11 8.50
CA GLY A 21 12.77 -22.87 9.26
C GLY A 21 12.64 -21.58 8.45
N ILE A 22 12.32 -21.69 7.15
CA ILE A 22 12.15 -20.53 6.26
C ILE A 22 10.81 -19.85 6.53
N THR A 23 10.85 -18.54 6.81
CA THR A 23 9.65 -17.72 7.03
C THR A 23 8.88 -17.47 5.73
N TYR A 24 7.59 -17.14 5.82
CA TYR A 24 6.79 -16.78 4.64
C TYR A 24 7.39 -15.62 3.83
N HIS A 25 8.04 -14.68 4.48
CA HIS A 25 8.69 -13.56 3.79
C HIS A 25 9.91 -14.00 2.98
N GLN A 26 10.77 -14.80 3.57
CA GLN A 26 11.92 -15.39 2.90
C GLN A 26 11.47 -16.28 1.73
N TYR A 27 10.39 -17.07 1.92
CA TYR A 27 9.82 -17.88 0.85
C TYR A 27 9.37 -17.03 -0.34
N VAL A 28 8.63 -15.94 -0.12
CA VAL A 28 8.18 -15.08 -1.23
C VAL A 28 9.35 -14.40 -1.91
N THR A 29 10.40 -14.04 -1.18
CA THR A 29 11.63 -13.50 -1.76
C THR A 29 12.32 -14.53 -2.65
N GLU A 30 12.51 -15.76 -2.18
CA GLU A 30 13.07 -16.87 -2.98
C GLU A 30 12.21 -17.15 -4.22
N LEU A 31 10.89 -17.25 -4.02
CA LEU A 31 9.95 -17.46 -5.10
C LEU A 31 10.03 -16.35 -6.14
N THR A 32 10.23 -15.09 -5.72
CA THR A 32 10.41 -13.96 -6.61
C THR A 32 11.61 -14.12 -7.53
N TYR A 33 12.76 -14.57 -7.02
CA TYR A 33 13.94 -14.82 -7.84
C TYR A 33 13.71 -15.90 -8.89
N ILE A 34 13.08 -16.99 -8.49
CA ILE A 34 12.84 -18.14 -9.36
C ILE A 34 11.76 -17.80 -10.40
N LEU A 35 10.67 -17.17 -9.97
CA LEU A 35 9.58 -16.75 -10.86
C LEU A 35 10.03 -15.73 -11.89
N PHE A 36 10.92 -14.79 -11.52
CA PHE A 36 11.47 -13.83 -12.47
C PHE A 36 12.10 -14.56 -13.68
N LEU A 37 12.95 -15.55 -13.42
CA LEU A 37 13.64 -16.31 -14.49
C LEU A 37 12.62 -17.06 -15.35
N LYS A 38 11.66 -17.72 -14.72
CA LYS A 38 10.63 -18.48 -15.44
C LYS A 38 9.75 -17.56 -16.28
N MET A 39 9.27 -16.45 -15.70
CA MET A 39 8.43 -15.49 -16.40
C MET A 39 9.17 -14.81 -17.55
N ALA A 40 10.46 -14.46 -17.37
CA ALA A 40 11.29 -13.94 -18.45
C ALA A 40 11.38 -14.92 -19.64
N LYS A 41 11.49 -16.23 -19.38
CA LYS A 41 11.44 -17.26 -20.42
C LYS A 41 10.07 -17.27 -21.10
N GLU A 42 9.02 -17.34 -20.33
CA GLU A 42 7.65 -17.45 -20.83
C GLU A 42 7.20 -16.23 -21.66
N THR A 43 7.69 -15.04 -21.32
CA THR A 43 7.43 -13.79 -22.06
C THR A 43 8.42 -13.55 -23.20
N LYS A 44 9.37 -14.44 -23.43
CA LYS A 44 10.49 -14.28 -24.39
C LYS A 44 11.40 -13.07 -24.10
N ALA A 45 11.40 -12.58 -22.86
CA ALA A 45 12.21 -11.45 -22.40
C ALA A 45 13.61 -11.88 -21.89
N GLU A 46 14.00 -13.14 -22.07
CA GLU A 46 15.31 -13.66 -21.63
C GLU A 46 16.53 -12.98 -22.28
N ASN A 47 16.32 -12.16 -23.32
CA ASN A 47 17.42 -11.39 -23.95
C ASN A 47 18.08 -10.40 -22.98
N THR A 48 17.39 -10.00 -21.94
CA THR A 48 17.91 -9.16 -20.84
C THR A 48 18.83 -9.95 -19.89
N LEU A 49 18.80 -11.27 -19.96
CA LEU A 49 19.59 -12.19 -19.12
C LEU A 49 20.77 -12.78 -19.88
N PRO A 50 21.96 -12.89 -19.25
CA PRO A 50 23.10 -13.60 -19.84
C PRO A 50 22.75 -15.06 -20.16
N LYS A 51 23.17 -15.55 -21.33
CA LYS A 51 22.79 -16.88 -21.82
C LYS A 51 23.02 -18.04 -20.83
N ASN A 52 24.10 -17.94 -20.04
CA ASN A 52 24.48 -18.98 -19.08
C ASN A 52 23.67 -18.95 -17.78
N TYR A 53 22.82 -17.92 -17.56
CA TYR A 53 22.05 -17.72 -16.35
C TYR A 53 20.55 -17.59 -16.63
N ARG A 54 20.06 -18.32 -17.65
CA ARG A 54 18.66 -18.40 -18.05
C ARG A 54 17.97 -19.61 -17.44
N TRP A 55 16.64 -19.64 -17.54
CA TRP A 55 15.81 -20.72 -16.99
C TRP A 55 16.27 -22.13 -17.42
N ASP A 56 16.49 -22.36 -18.73
CA ASP A 56 16.88 -23.69 -19.26
C ASP A 56 18.19 -24.17 -18.65
N LYS A 57 19.11 -23.27 -18.36
CA LYS A 57 20.36 -23.62 -17.70
C LYS A 57 20.12 -23.99 -16.23
N LEU A 58 19.25 -23.27 -15.52
CA LEU A 58 18.90 -23.57 -14.13
C LEU A 58 18.29 -24.97 -13.99
N VAL A 59 17.32 -25.31 -14.83
CA VAL A 59 16.65 -26.63 -14.80
C VAL A 59 17.52 -27.79 -15.32
N SER A 60 18.65 -27.51 -15.95
CA SER A 60 19.57 -28.55 -16.40
C SER A 60 20.42 -29.15 -15.26
N TYR A 61 20.44 -28.54 -14.08
CA TYR A 61 21.12 -29.02 -12.90
C TYR A 61 20.19 -29.75 -11.93
N SER A 62 20.73 -30.60 -11.07
CA SER A 62 20.01 -31.30 -10.01
C SER A 62 20.85 -31.40 -8.73
N GLY A 63 20.19 -31.64 -7.58
CA GLY A 63 20.86 -31.90 -6.31
C GLY A 63 21.83 -30.78 -5.88
N ILE A 64 23.03 -31.18 -5.44
CA ILE A 64 24.06 -30.27 -4.93
C ILE A 64 24.54 -29.28 -6.01
N GLU A 65 24.67 -29.74 -7.26
CA GLU A 65 25.12 -28.89 -8.36
C GLU A 65 24.08 -27.81 -8.71
N LEU A 66 22.79 -28.12 -8.60
CA LEU A 66 21.71 -27.13 -8.71
C LEU A 66 21.83 -26.05 -7.62
N LYS A 67 22.05 -26.45 -6.36
CA LYS A 67 22.22 -25.48 -5.25
C LYS A 67 23.42 -24.57 -5.47
N LYS A 68 24.56 -25.12 -5.88
CA LYS A 68 25.77 -24.34 -6.19
C LYS A 68 25.52 -23.35 -7.33
N PHE A 69 24.94 -23.82 -8.42
CA PHE A 69 24.64 -22.99 -9.58
C PHE A 69 23.63 -21.89 -9.23
N TYR A 70 22.59 -22.20 -8.46
CA TYR A 70 21.59 -21.20 -8.06
C TYR A 70 22.20 -20.08 -7.23
N LYS A 71 23.08 -20.38 -6.28
CA LYS A 71 23.82 -19.36 -5.52
C LYS A 71 24.72 -18.50 -6.41
N GLU A 72 25.43 -19.11 -7.35
CA GLU A 72 26.24 -18.40 -8.34
C GLU A 72 25.37 -17.49 -9.23
N LEU A 73 24.24 -18.00 -9.71
CA LEU A 73 23.29 -17.27 -10.54
C LEU A 73 22.79 -16.01 -9.84
N LEU A 74 22.36 -16.10 -8.58
CA LEU A 74 21.87 -14.96 -7.81
C LEU A 74 22.94 -13.86 -7.68
N SER A 75 24.17 -14.25 -7.29
CA SER A 75 25.29 -13.31 -7.18
C SER A 75 25.65 -12.70 -8.53
N TYR A 76 25.77 -13.53 -9.57
CA TYR A 76 26.14 -13.07 -10.90
C TYR A 76 25.15 -12.06 -11.48
N LEU A 77 23.83 -12.31 -11.36
CA LEU A 77 22.80 -11.40 -11.85
C LEU A 77 22.81 -10.07 -11.09
N GLY A 78 23.06 -10.10 -9.79
CA GLY A 78 23.16 -8.90 -8.97
C GLY A 78 24.40 -8.05 -9.22
N GLU A 79 25.51 -8.64 -9.60
CA GLU A 79 26.80 -7.96 -9.75
C GLU A 79 27.13 -7.59 -11.20
N ASN A 80 26.80 -8.47 -12.15
CA ASN A 80 27.29 -8.41 -13.54
C ASN A 80 26.23 -8.02 -14.57
N THR A 81 25.00 -7.66 -14.15
CA THR A 81 23.95 -7.16 -15.04
C THR A 81 23.73 -5.65 -14.85
N LYS A 82 22.76 -5.08 -15.57
CA LYS A 82 22.43 -3.65 -15.53
C LYS A 82 20.91 -3.47 -15.42
N GLY A 83 20.48 -2.26 -15.04
CA GLY A 83 19.08 -1.87 -14.98
C GLY A 83 18.27 -2.73 -14.01
N ARG A 84 17.02 -3.02 -14.36
CA ARG A 84 16.04 -3.68 -13.50
C ARG A 84 16.50 -5.07 -13.01
N VAL A 85 17.18 -5.85 -13.85
CA VAL A 85 17.73 -7.16 -13.46
C VAL A 85 18.72 -7.01 -12.32
N ARG A 86 19.68 -6.09 -12.44
CA ARG A 86 20.64 -5.82 -11.37
C ARG A 86 19.94 -5.38 -10.08
N GLU A 87 18.99 -4.45 -10.18
CA GLU A 87 18.25 -3.93 -9.02
C GLU A 87 17.49 -5.04 -8.28
N ILE A 88 16.86 -5.99 -9.00
CA ILE A 88 16.15 -7.12 -8.42
C ILE A 88 17.11 -8.08 -7.70
N TYR A 89 18.25 -8.39 -8.30
CA TYR A 89 19.18 -9.40 -7.76
C TYR A 89 20.32 -8.83 -6.90
N GLN A 90 20.47 -7.51 -6.80
CA GLN A 90 21.52 -6.90 -6.00
C GLN A 90 21.45 -7.35 -4.54
N GLY A 91 22.54 -7.99 -4.05
CA GLY A 91 22.59 -8.56 -2.71
C GLY A 91 21.66 -9.77 -2.51
N ALA A 92 21.19 -10.39 -3.59
CA ALA A 92 20.36 -11.60 -3.51
C ALA A 92 21.17 -12.78 -2.97
N SER A 93 20.56 -13.51 -2.03
CA SER A 93 21.09 -14.75 -1.47
C SER A 93 19.95 -15.72 -1.23
N SER A 94 20.24 -17.02 -1.33
CA SER A 94 19.25 -18.05 -1.05
C SER A 94 19.28 -18.48 0.41
N ASN A 95 18.10 -18.61 0.99
CA ASN A 95 17.88 -19.20 2.32
C ASN A 95 17.57 -20.71 2.23
N ILE A 96 17.50 -21.29 1.02
CA ILE A 96 17.20 -22.70 0.83
C ILE A 96 18.49 -23.51 0.98
N ASP A 97 18.58 -24.26 2.07
CA ASP A 97 19.76 -25.07 2.36
C ASP A 97 19.67 -26.51 1.86
N GLU A 98 18.48 -27.10 1.82
CA GLU A 98 18.28 -28.44 1.34
C GLU A 98 18.14 -28.47 -0.21
N PRO A 99 19.09 -29.11 -0.95
CA PRO A 99 19.05 -29.14 -2.41
C PRO A 99 17.79 -29.78 -2.99
N LYS A 100 17.22 -30.79 -2.31
CA LYS A 100 15.98 -31.45 -2.76
C LYS A 100 14.78 -30.51 -2.70
N ASN A 101 14.73 -29.61 -1.74
CA ASN A 101 13.65 -28.63 -1.60
C ASN A 101 13.73 -27.60 -2.72
N LEU A 102 14.93 -27.09 -3.04
CA LEU A 102 15.13 -26.19 -4.18
C LEU A 102 14.73 -26.87 -5.50
N GLU A 103 15.17 -28.11 -5.73
CA GLU A 103 14.83 -28.87 -6.92
C GLU A 103 13.33 -29.10 -7.06
N LYS A 104 12.65 -29.43 -5.96
CA LYS A 104 11.19 -29.62 -5.95
C LYS A 104 10.44 -28.33 -6.29
N ILE A 105 10.88 -27.19 -5.76
CA ILE A 105 10.27 -25.88 -6.05
C ILE A 105 10.44 -25.55 -7.54
N ILE A 106 11.65 -25.66 -8.08
CA ILE A 106 11.94 -25.36 -9.49
C ILE A 106 11.12 -26.25 -10.42
N LYS A 107 11.07 -27.57 -10.16
CA LYS A 107 10.26 -28.51 -10.95
C LYS A 107 8.77 -28.18 -10.86
N SER A 108 8.26 -27.91 -9.65
CA SER A 108 6.85 -27.57 -9.48
C SER A 108 6.47 -26.26 -10.20
N ILE A 109 7.38 -25.29 -10.28
CA ILE A 109 7.19 -24.05 -11.04
C ILE A 109 7.24 -24.34 -12.55
N ASP A 110 8.17 -25.20 -13.01
CA ASP A 110 8.29 -25.55 -14.43
C ASP A 110 7.05 -26.26 -14.98
N GLU A 111 6.42 -27.10 -14.17
CA GLU A 111 5.23 -27.88 -14.48
C GLU A 111 3.89 -27.12 -14.39
N LEU A 112 3.90 -25.82 -14.01
CA LEU A 112 2.67 -25.03 -13.96
C LEU A 112 2.09 -24.80 -15.37
N ASP A 113 0.78 -24.57 -15.43
CA ASP A 113 0.08 -24.19 -16.65
C ASP A 113 0.37 -22.72 -17.01
N TRP A 114 1.55 -22.50 -17.59
CA TRP A 114 2.01 -21.17 -18.01
C TRP A 114 1.24 -20.59 -19.18
N TYR A 115 0.56 -21.43 -19.96
CA TYR A 115 -0.31 -20.94 -21.02
C TYR A 115 -1.50 -20.17 -20.42
N SER A 116 -2.25 -20.81 -19.53
CA SER A 116 -3.37 -20.15 -18.84
C SER A 116 -2.92 -18.94 -18.01
N ALA A 117 -1.74 -19.04 -17.37
CA ALA A 117 -1.18 -17.92 -16.60
C ALA A 117 -0.89 -16.69 -17.47
N LYS A 118 -0.46 -16.89 -18.72
CA LYS A 118 -0.23 -15.79 -19.67
C LYS A 118 -1.53 -15.16 -20.14
N GLU A 119 -2.54 -15.96 -20.47
CA GLU A 119 -3.84 -15.49 -20.90
C GLU A 119 -4.52 -14.61 -19.83
N GLU A 120 -4.36 -14.96 -18.55
CA GLU A 120 -4.88 -14.20 -17.42
C GLU A 120 -3.95 -13.06 -16.93
N GLY A 121 -2.72 -13.00 -17.46
CA GLY A 121 -1.69 -12.01 -17.11
C GLY A 121 -0.80 -12.43 -15.93
N LEU A 122 0.51 -12.56 -16.21
CA LEU A 122 1.53 -12.95 -15.20
C LEU A 122 1.65 -11.96 -14.05
N GLY A 123 1.41 -10.68 -14.32
CA GLY A 123 1.35 -9.64 -13.29
C GLY A 123 0.24 -9.92 -12.28
N ASN A 124 -0.96 -10.27 -12.72
CA ASN A 124 -2.10 -10.61 -11.85
C ASN A 124 -1.81 -11.82 -10.98
N LEU A 125 -1.12 -12.83 -11.52
CA LEU A 125 -0.66 -13.99 -10.75
C LEU A 125 0.30 -13.56 -9.62
N TYR A 126 1.30 -12.74 -9.95
CA TYR A 126 2.28 -12.28 -8.98
C TYR A 126 1.65 -11.40 -7.89
N GLU A 127 0.75 -10.51 -8.28
CA GLU A 127 -0.04 -9.71 -7.34
C GLU A 127 -0.86 -10.59 -6.38
N GLY A 128 -1.48 -11.66 -6.87
CA GLY A 128 -2.20 -12.63 -6.03
C GLY A 128 -1.30 -13.32 -4.99
N LEU A 129 -0.05 -13.62 -5.35
CA LEU A 129 0.95 -14.14 -4.39
C LEU A 129 1.32 -13.11 -3.32
N LEU A 130 1.51 -11.85 -3.71
CA LEU A 130 1.82 -10.76 -2.78
C LEU A 130 0.66 -10.53 -1.80
N GLU A 131 -0.57 -10.54 -2.28
CA GLU A 131 -1.77 -10.43 -1.46
C GLU A 131 -1.86 -11.58 -0.45
N LYS A 132 -1.65 -12.82 -0.89
CA LYS A 132 -1.68 -13.99 -0.02
C LYS A 132 -0.59 -13.92 1.05
N ASN A 133 0.63 -13.49 0.71
CA ASN A 133 1.72 -13.26 1.65
C ASN A 133 1.35 -12.19 2.71
N ALA A 134 0.74 -11.09 2.28
CA ALA A 134 0.30 -10.03 3.17
C ALA A 134 -0.77 -10.50 4.16
N ASN A 135 -1.69 -11.35 3.70
CA ASN A 135 -2.77 -11.92 4.52
C ASN A 135 -2.28 -12.92 5.59
N GLU A 136 -1.13 -13.59 5.35
CA GLU A 136 -0.53 -14.53 6.31
C GLU A 136 0.37 -13.84 7.35
N LYS A 137 0.88 -12.65 7.07
CA LYS A 137 1.65 -11.88 8.06
C LYS A 137 0.75 -11.46 9.22
N LYS A 138 0.88 -12.13 10.36
CA LYS A 138 0.41 -11.60 11.64
C LYS A 138 1.35 -10.46 12.03
N SER A 139 0.85 -9.23 11.98
CA SER A 139 1.37 -8.01 12.60
C SER A 139 2.84 -8.05 13.06
N GLY A 140 3.70 -7.50 12.26
CA GLY A 140 5.03 -7.08 12.67
C GLY A 140 5.41 -5.84 11.86
N ALA A 141 5.61 -4.71 12.54
CA ALA A 141 6.18 -3.49 11.99
C ALA A 141 5.36 -2.67 10.97
N GLY A 142 4.07 -2.38 11.24
CA GLY A 142 3.41 -1.19 10.66
C GLY A 142 3.24 -1.12 9.14
N GLN A 143 3.50 -2.20 8.43
CA GLN A 143 3.23 -2.31 7.01
C GLN A 143 1.88 -3.03 6.83
N TYR A 144 0.86 -2.27 6.50
CA TYR A 144 -0.46 -2.80 6.19
C TYR A 144 -0.59 -2.92 4.68
N PHE A 145 -0.92 -4.13 4.23
CA PHE A 145 -1.29 -4.34 2.83
C PHE A 145 -2.62 -3.62 2.55
N THR A 146 -2.65 -2.81 1.53
CA THR A 146 -3.86 -2.09 1.14
C THR A 146 -4.77 -3.00 0.32
N PRO A 147 -6.04 -3.20 0.72
CA PRO A 147 -6.98 -3.99 -0.06
C PRO A 147 -7.08 -3.49 -1.50
N ARG A 148 -6.98 -4.40 -2.46
CA ARG A 148 -6.98 -4.06 -3.89
C ARG A 148 -8.21 -3.26 -4.31
N VAL A 149 -9.39 -3.65 -3.81
CA VAL A 149 -10.64 -2.93 -4.05
C VAL A 149 -10.52 -1.46 -3.66
N LEU A 150 -9.88 -1.15 -2.53
CA LEU A 150 -9.68 0.24 -2.10
C LEU A 150 -8.70 0.98 -3.01
N ILE A 151 -7.60 0.32 -3.43
CA ILE A 151 -6.65 0.88 -4.40
C ILE A 151 -7.37 1.26 -5.70
N ASP A 152 -8.17 0.34 -6.25
CA ASP A 152 -8.87 0.54 -7.52
C ASP A 152 -9.91 1.67 -7.44
N ILE A 153 -10.61 1.80 -6.32
CA ILE A 153 -11.56 2.89 -6.09
C ILE A 153 -10.83 4.24 -5.98
N MET A 154 -9.77 4.32 -5.17
CA MET A 154 -8.97 5.53 -5.06
C MET A 154 -8.42 5.95 -6.43
N THR A 155 -7.95 5.00 -7.22
CA THR A 155 -7.46 5.24 -8.58
C THR A 155 -8.55 5.77 -9.51
N ARG A 156 -9.72 5.13 -9.56
CA ARG A 156 -10.83 5.60 -10.41
C ARG A 156 -11.29 7.00 -10.04
N LEU A 157 -11.39 7.31 -8.74
CA LEU A 157 -11.87 8.61 -8.28
C LEU A 157 -10.84 9.73 -8.47
N THR A 158 -9.55 9.42 -8.46
CA THR A 158 -8.50 10.37 -8.84
C THR A 158 -8.30 10.47 -10.34
N SER A 159 -8.72 9.45 -11.10
CA SER A 159 -8.77 9.45 -12.57
C SER A 159 -7.47 9.91 -13.23
N PRO A 160 -6.33 9.18 -13.05
CA PRO A 160 -5.08 9.52 -13.72
C PRO A 160 -5.24 9.54 -15.25
N GLN A 161 -4.58 10.49 -15.91
CA GLN A 161 -4.70 10.70 -17.36
C GLN A 161 -3.37 10.43 -18.07
N VAL A 162 -3.45 10.22 -19.40
CA VAL A 162 -2.27 10.14 -20.26
C VAL A 162 -1.42 11.40 -20.11
N GLY A 163 -0.11 11.23 -19.98
CA GLY A 163 0.84 12.34 -19.83
C GLY A 163 1.01 12.86 -18.41
N GLU A 164 0.22 12.39 -17.45
CA GLU A 164 0.37 12.73 -16.04
C GLU A 164 1.46 11.89 -15.35
N ARG A 165 2.19 12.53 -14.44
CA ARG A 165 3.18 11.89 -13.57
C ARG A 165 2.51 11.45 -12.27
N CYS A 166 2.44 10.16 -12.03
CA CYS A 166 1.88 9.53 -10.83
C CYS A 166 2.99 9.07 -9.89
N ASN A 167 2.77 9.21 -8.59
CA ASN A 167 3.74 8.78 -7.57
C ASN A 167 3.07 8.13 -6.36
N ASP A 168 3.77 7.13 -5.82
CA ASP A 168 3.51 6.58 -4.49
C ASP A 168 4.78 6.70 -3.63
N PRO A 169 4.86 7.68 -2.71
CA PRO A 169 6.07 7.92 -1.91
C PRO A 169 6.31 6.87 -0.81
N ALA A 170 5.42 5.89 -0.65
CA ALA A 170 5.55 4.76 0.28
C ALA A 170 4.98 3.49 -0.39
N CYS A 171 5.54 3.15 -1.55
CA CYS A 171 4.87 2.34 -2.56
C CYS A 171 4.68 0.86 -2.20
N GLY A 172 5.31 0.36 -1.14
CA GLY A 172 5.19 -1.05 -0.79
C GLY A 172 5.52 -1.94 -1.99
N THR A 173 4.56 -2.73 -2.42
CA THR A 173 4.67 -3.60 -3.60
C THR A 173 4.25 -2.92 -4.92
N PHE A 174 4.10 -1.60 -4.93
CA PHE A 174 3.76 -0.79 -6.10
C PHE A 174 2.31 -0.90 -6.59
N GLY A 175 1.41 -1.38 -5.76
CA GLY A 175 0.02 -1.69 -6.12
C GLY A 175 -0.78 -0.48 -6.62
N PHE A 176 -0.61 0.72 -6.05
CA PHE A 176 -1.29 1.94 -6.52
C PHE A 176 -0.87 2.33 -7.93
N MET A 177 0.41 2.25 -8.24
CA MET A 177 0.91 2.63 -9.56
C MET A 177 0.51 1.62 -10.64
N ILE A 178 0.45 0.33 -10.29
CA ILE A 178 -0.09 -0.70 -11.20
C ILE A 178 -1.59 -0.47 -11.46
N SER A 179 -2.36 -0.11 -10.44
CA SER A 179 -3.77 0.23 -10.63
C SER A 179 -3.93 1.47 -11.50
N ALA A 180 -3.08 2.50 -11.32
CA ALA A 180 -3.07 3.70 -12.16
C ALA A 180 -2.72 3.40 -13.62
N ASP A 181 -1.70 2.59 -13.88
CA ASP A 181 -1.32 2.12 -15.22
C ASP A 181 -2.48 1.37 -15.89
N ARG A 182 -3.10 0.43 -15.15
CA ARG A 182 -4.23 -0.36 -15.62
C ARG A 182 -5.46 0.51 -15.94
N TYR A 183 -5.68 1.55 -15.12
CA TYR A 183 -6.74 2.51 -15.36
C TYR A 183 -6.50 3.30 -16.65
N VAL A 184 -5.31 3.85 -16.86
CA VAL A 184 -4.97 4.59 -18.09
C VAL A 184 -5.01 3.68 -19.32
N LYS A 185 -4.52 2.45 -19.23
CA LYS A 185 -4.64 1.43 -20.27
C LYS A 185 -6.08 1.15 -20.66
N SER A 186 -6.99 1.08 -19.68
CA SER A 186 -8.44 0.87 -19.96
C SER A 186 -9.11 2.01 -20.73
N LEU A 187 -8.53 3.20 -20.71
CA LEU A 187 -9.00 4.38 -21.44
C LEU A 187 -8.38 4.53 -22.84
N THR A 188 -7.36 3.74 -23.18
CA THR A 188 -6.48 3.95 -24.34
C THR A 188 -6.20 2.65 -25.12
N ASP A 189 -7.10 1.67 -25.05
CA ASP A 189 -6.93 0.36 -25.67
C ASP A 189 -5.51 -0.22 -25.45
N ASP A 190 -5.10 -0.33 -24.19
CA ASP A 190 -3.78 -0.82 -23.76
C ASP A 190 -2.60 -0.01 -24.38
N TYR A 191 -2.77 1.32 -24.46
CA TYR A 191 -1.87 2.29 -25.11
C TYR A 191 -1.81 2.23 -26.64
N CYS A 192 -2.62 1.39 -27.29
CA CYS A 192 -2.62 1.28 -28.75
C CYS A 192 -3.13 2.56 -29.44
N ASP A 193 -4.01 3.33 -28.80
CA ASP A 193 -4.53 4.60 -29.32
C ASP A 193 -3.57 5.78 -29.14
N LEU A 194 -2.41 5.58 -28.49
CA LEU A 194 -1.45 6.63 -28.20
C LEU A 194 -0.40 6.79 -29.31
N THR A 195 0.20 7.98 -29.37
CA THR A 195 1.42 8.17 -30.15
C THR A 195 2.57 7.37 -29.53
N GLU A 196 3.59 6.99 -30.32
CA GLU A 196 4.77 6.28 -29.80
C GLU A 196 5.43 7.04 -28.64
N LYS A 197 5.45 8.39 -28.70
CA LYS A 197 6.01 9.25 -27.67
C LYS A 197 5.20 9.14 -26.37
N ASP A 198 3.89 9.21 -26.45
CA ASP A 198 3.01 9.17 -25.29
C ASP A 198 2.99 7.77 -24.66
N ALA A 199 2.96 6.73 -25.48
CA ALA A 199 3.08 5.35 -25.02
C ALA A 199 4.44 5.10 -24.32
N ALA A 200 5.54 5.61 -24.89
CA ALA A 200 6.86 5.52 -24.28
C ALA A 200 6.94 6.28 -22.94
N PHE A 201 6.28 7.44 -22.83
CA PHE A 201 6.19 8.20 -21.57
C PHE A 201 5.42 7.38 -20.51
N GLN A 202 4.28 6.80 -20.88
CA GLN A 202 3.47 6.00 -19.95
C GLN A 202 4.27 4.81 -19.39
N VAL A 203 5.02 4.11 -20.21
CA VAL A 203 5.85 2.98 -19.79
C VAL A 203 7.04 3.41 -18.92
N LYS A 204 7.72 4.51 -19.28
CA LYS A 204 9.06 4.84 -18.73
C LYS A 204 9.04 5.89 -17.63
N GLU A 205 8.07 6.81 -17.63
CA GLU A 205 8.12 8.01 -16.81
C GLU A 205 6.87 8.27 -15.97
N ALA A 206 5.68 7.80 -16.41
CA ALA A 206 4.43 8.18 -15.81
C ALA A 206 4.26 7.68 -14.36
N PHE A 207 4.80 6.50 -14.03
CA PHE A 207 4.59 5.86 -12.74
C PHE A 207 5.90 5.71 -11.97
N SER A 208 5.94 6.24 -10.75
CA SER A 208 7.12 6.22 -9.91
C SER A 208 6.78 5.94 -8.45
N GLY A 209 7.78 5.55 -7.65
CA GLY A 209 7.56 5.28 -6.23
C GLY A 209 8.83 5.37 -5.38
N GLY A 210 8.62 5.37 -4.06
CA GLY A 210 9.68 5.27 -3.07
C GLY A 210 9.38 4.16 -2.06
N GLU A 211 10.37 3.31 -1.76
CA GLU A 211 10.25 2.26 -0.77
C GLU A 211 11.51 2.21 0.10
N LEU A 212 11.30 2.12 1.41
CA LEU A 212 12.38 2.11 2.40
C LEU A 212 12.99 0.72 2.58
N VAL A 213 12.16 -0.32 2.53
CA VAL A 213 12.56 -1.69 2.86
C VAL A 213 13.06 -2.39 1.61
N HIS A 214 14.32 -2.83 1.65
CA HIS A 214 15.01 -3.41 0.51
C HIS A 214 14.28 -4.61 -0.11
N GLU A 215 13.78 -5.52 0.71
CA GLU A 215 13.03 -6.70 0.25
C GLU A 215 11.71 -6.31 -0.41
N THR A 216 10.99 -5.35 0.17
CA THR A 216 9.71 -4.85 -0.40
C THR A 216 9.95 -4.09 -1.69
N HIS A 217 11.03 -3.30 -1.76
CA HIS A 217 11.46 -2.62 -2.99
C HIS A 217 11.71 -3.62 -4.13
N ARG A 218 12.37 -4.75 -3.83
CA ARG A 218 12.59 -5.83 -4.80
C ARG A 218 11.29 -6.42 -5.33
N LEU A 219 10.31 -6.63 -4.44
CA LEU A 219 8.97 -7.07 -4.84
C LEU A 219 8.27 -6.04 -5.74
N ALA A 220 8.41 -4.75 -5.44
CA ALA A 220 7.89 -3.66 -6.25
C ALA A 220 8.52 -3.63 -7.65
N LEU A 221 9.83 -3.79 -7.75
CA LEU A 221 10.56 -3.85 -9.03
C LEU A 221 10.08 -4.98 -9.92
N MET A 222 9.91 -6.17 -9.33
CA MET A 222 9.39 -7.33 -10.05
C MET A 222 7.95 -7.10 -10.52
N ASN A 223 7.10 -6.57 -9.63
CA ASN A 223 5.71 -6.30 -9.94
C ASN A 223 5.58 -5.28 -11.07
N ALA A 224 6.32 -4.17 -11.01
CA ALA A 224 6.35 -3.16 -12.06
C ALA A 224 6.78 -3.75 -13.41
N MET A 225 7.83 -4.59 -13.41
CA MET A 225 8.34 -5.22 -14.62
C MET A 225 7.31 -6.14 -15.29
N LEU A 226 6.57 -6.94 -14.50
CA LEU A 226 5.53 -7.84 -15.01
C LEU A 226 4.33 -7.10 -15.61
N HIS A 227 4.13 -5.84 -15.22
CA HIS A 227 3.14 -4.94 -15.82
C HIS A 227 3.71 -4.02 -16.90
N ASN A 228 4.96 -4.26 -17.31
CA ASN A 228 5.66 -3.44 -18.33
C ASN A 228 5.78 -1.96 -17.91
N ILE A 229 6.03 -1.70 -16.62
CA ILE A 229 6.29 -0.36 -16.09
C ILE A 229 7.80 -0.23 -15.82
N GLU A 230 8.46 0.67 -16.54
CA GLU A 230 9.90 0.96 -16.40
C GLU A 230 10.20 2.15 -15.50
N GLY A 231 9.17 2.86 -15.02
CA GLY A 231 9.30 4.05 -14.19
C GLY A 231 10.12 3.82 -12.92
N LYS A 232 10.68 4.90 -12.38
CA LYS A 232 11.65 4.83 -11.30
C LYS A 232 11.01 4.46 -9.96
N ILE A 233 11.54 3.42 -9.31
CA ILE A 233 11.22 3.06 -7.93
C ILE A 233 12.49 3.23 -7.10
N VAL A 234 12.49 4.21 -6.19
CA VAL A 234 13.67 4.58 -5.41
C VAL A 234 13.73 3.79 -4.11
N LEU A 235 14.84 3.10 -3.86
CA LEU A 235 15.12 2.54 -2.55
C LEU A 235 15.64 3.65 -1.62
N GLY A 236 14.87 4.03 -0.60
CA GLY A 236 15.26 5.08 0.34
C GLY A 236 14.13 5.59 1.21
N ASP A 237 14.47 6.41 2.19
CA ASP A 237 13.51 7.05 3.10
C ASP A 237 13.00 8.36 2.49
N THR A 238 11.75 8.36 2.04
CA THR A 238 11.06 9.57 1.53
C THR A 238 11.06 10.72 2.54
N LEU A 239 11.11 10.42 3.83
CA LEU A 239 11.16 11.44 4.90
C LEU A 239 12.59 11.86 5.25
N SER A 240 13.60 11.41 4.51
CA SER A 240 14.99 11.85 4.61
C SER A 240 15.31 12.95 3.60
N GLU A 241 16.55 13.47 3.64
CA GLU A 241 17.05 14.51 2.73
C GLU A 241 16.86 14.12 1.26
N SER A 242 17.06 12.85 0.90
CA SER A 242 16.89 12.35 -0.46
C SER A 242 15.45 12.47 -0.98
N GLY A 243 14.46 12.47 -0.08
CA GLY A 243 13.05 12.63 -0.43
C GLY A 243 12.67 14.04 -0.89
N LYS A 244 13.51 15.07 -0.69
CA LYS A 244 13.26 16.43 -1.19
C LYS A 244 13.13 16.50 -2.70
N ALA A 245 13.85 15.64 -3.42
CA ALA A 245 13.84 15.58 -4.87
C ALA A 245 12.55 14.95 -5.45
N ILE A 246 11.71 14.32 -4.61
CA ILE A 246 10.46 13.69 -5.04
C ILE A 246 9.37 14.77 -5.14
N THR A 247 9.29 15.44 -6.28
CA THR A 247 8.37 16.55 -6.54
C THR A 247 7.93 16.59 -8.00
N GLY A 248 6.92 17.41 -8.32
CA GLY A 248 6.48 17.66 -9.69
C GLY A 248 5.51 16.62 -10.23
N TYR A 249 4.66 16.08 -9.36
CA TYR A 249 3.66 15.08 -9.71
C TYR A 249 2.28 15.69 -9.95
N ASP A 250 1.53 15.04 -10.84
CA ASP A 250 0.15 15.38 -11.16
C ASP A 250 -0.82 14.57 -10.30
N VAL A 251 -0.45 13.32 -9.96
CA VAL A 251 -1.27 12.42 -9.14
C VAL A 251 -0.40 11.76 -8.07
N VAL A 252 -0.87 11.78 -6.81
CA VAL A 252 -0.26 10.99 -5.72
C VAL A 252 -1.31 10.07 -5.11
N LEU A 253 -1.01 8.77 -5.12
CA LEU A 253 -1.84 7.71 -4.53
C LEU A 253 -0.98 6.93 -3.55
N THR A 254 -1.35 6.89 -2.26
CA THR A 254 -0.47 6.25 -1.28
C THR A 254 -1.18 5.83 0.00
N ASN A 255 -0.63 4.81 0.66
CA ASN A 255 -0.91 4.41 2.03
C ASN A 255 0.38 4.46 2.85
N PRO A 256 0.75 5.63 3.42
CA PRO A 256 1.98 5.77 4.19
C PRO A 256 2.01 4.87 5.43
N PRO A 257 3.21 4.46 5.92
CA PRO A 257 3.32 3.63 7.11
C PRO A 257 2.80 4.34 8.35
N PHE A 258 2.01 3.64 9.18
CA PHE A 258 1.46 4.17 10.43
C PHE A 258 2.46 4.09 11.58
N GLY A 259 2.36 5.01 12.54
CA GLY A 259 3.12 5.04 13.78
C GLY A 259 4.02 6.26 13.96
N THR A 260 4.55 6.38 15.16
CA THR A 260 5.55 7.39 15.51
C THR A 260 6.96 6.83 15.35
N LYS A 261 7.95 7.71 15.23
CA LYS A 261 9.35 7.32 15.30
C LYS A 261 9.65 6.70 16.67
N LYS A 262 10.10 5.46 16.71
CA LYS A 262 10.65 4.86 17.92
C LYS A 262 12.16 5.09 17.92
N GLY A 263 12.66 5.74 18.99
CA GLY A 263 14.05 5.74 19.43
C GLY A 263 15.10 5.97 18.36
N GLY A 264 15.16 7.15 17.77
CA GLY A 264 16.23 7.48 16.85
C GLY A 264 16.07 8.86 16.27
N GLU A 265 17.13 9.64 16.30
CA GLU A 265 17.25 10.86 15.54
C GLU A 265 17.22 10.50 14.07
N ARG A 266 16.10 10.77 13.42
CA ARG A 266 16.13 10.89 11.96
C ARG A 266 16.50 12.31 11.63
N ALA A 267 17.42 12.46 10.70
CA ALA A 267 17.60 13.74 10.03
C ALA A 267 16.21 14.19 9.55
N THR A 268 15.70 15.20 10.20
CA THR A 268 14.43 15.82 9.81
C THR A 268 14.71 16.60 8.54
N ARG A 269 13.87 16.43 7.53
CA ARG A 269 13.90 17.28 6.35
C ARG A 269 13.72 18.74 6.79
N ASP A 270 14.61 19.62 6.36
CA ASP A 270 14.58 21.05 6.69
C ASP A 270 13.59 21.84 5.82
N ASP A 271 13.05 21.22 4.76
CA ASP A 271 12.04 21.79 3.87
C ASP A 271 10.60 21.62 4.37
N PHE A 272 10.36 20.87 5.45
CA PHE A 272 9.05 20.80 6.08
C PHE A 272 8.76 22.05 6.91
N THR A 273 7.58 22.64 6.67
CA THR A 273 7.16 23.87 7.37
C THR A 273 6.95 23.60 8.87
N TYR A 274 6.46 22.39 9.21
CA TYR A 274 6.13 22.02 10.59
C TYR A 274 6.89 20.78 11.03
N THR A 275 7.61 20.90 12.14
CA THR A 275 8.36 19.78 12.72
C THR A 275 7.41 18.91 13.55
N THR A 276 7.43 17.59 13.28
CA THR A 276 6.71 16.59 14.08
C THR A 276 7.41 15.23 14.03
N SER A 277 7.26 14.44 15.09
CA SER A 277 7.68 13.03 15.12
C SER A 277 6.66 12.08 14.47
N ASN A 278 5.45 12.56 14.19
CA ASN A 278 4.39 11.77 13.56
C ASN A 278 4.71 11.58 12.07
N LYS A 279 4.94 10.31 11.67
CA LYS A 279 5.29 9.98 10.29
C LYS A 279 4.19 10.33 9.30
N GLN A 280 2.93 10.10 9.66
CA GLN A 280 1.79 10.34 8.77
C GLN A 280 1.63 11.83 8.48
N LEU A 281 1.82 12.69 9.48
CA LEU A 281 1.81 14.14 9.29
C LEU A 281 2.98 14.61 8.42
N ASN A 282 4.15 13.98 8.55
CA ASN A 282 5.29 14.28 7.68
C ASN A 282 5.05 13.80 6.23
N PHE A 283 4.44 12.62 6.05
CA PHE A 283 4.03 12.18 4.71
C PHE A 283 2.98 13.10 4.12
N LEU A 284 2.01 13.57 4.89
CA LEU A 284 1.01 14.51 4.41
C LEU A 284 1.65 15.81 3.91
N GLN A 285 2.61 16.39 4.67
CA GLN A 285 3.39 17.54 4.24
C GLN A 285 4.17 17.24 2.94
N HIS A 286 4.83 16.09 2.87
CA HIS A 286 5.54 15.67 1.66
C HIS A 286 4.61 15.61 0.46
N ILE A 287 3.43 14.99 0.59
CA ILE A 287 2.49 14.76 -0.51
C ILE A 287 2.01 16.08 -1.10
N TYR A 288 1.43 16.99 -0.30
CA TYR A 288 0.91 18.24 -0.87
C TYR A 288 2.01 19.18 -1.41
N ARG A 289 3.26 19.03 -0.94
CA ARG A 289 4.43 19.74 -1.49
C ARG A 289 4.96 19.12 -2.77
N SER A 290 4.78 17.82 -2.96
CA SER A 290 5.24 17.10 -4.15
C SER A 290 4.34 17.32 -5.37
N LEU A 291 3.11 17.76 -5.16
CA LEU A 291 2.15 18.05 -6.22
C LEU A 291 2.50 19.34 -6.96
N ARG A 292 2.27 19.36 -8.26
CA ARG A 292 2.38 20.57 -9.11
C ARG A 292 1.32 21.61 -8.72
N THR A 293 1.66 22.88 -8.77
CA THR A 293 0.74 24.01 -8.47
C THR A 293 -0.10 24.41 -9.70
N THR A 294 -0.62 23.42 -10.40
CA THR A 294 -1.41 23.62 -11.64
C THR A 294 -2.89 23.92 -11.41
N GLY A 295 -3.39 23.59 -10.22
CA GLY A 295 -4.83 23.61 -9.91
C GLY A 295 -5.56 22.32 -10.30
N THR A 296 -4.85 21.33 -10.85
CA THR A 296 -5.40 20.03 -11.27
C THR A 296 -4.66 18.85 -10.64
N ALA A 297 -3.44 19.07 -10.14
CA ALA A 297 -2.67 18.04 -9.47
C ALA A 297 -3.34 17.63 -8.16
N ARG A 298 -3.47 16.32 -7.92
CA ARG A 298 -4.36 15.78 -6.90
C ARG A 298 -3.80 14.56 -6.20
N ALA A 299 -4.34 14.28 -5.02
CA ALA A 299 -3.93 13.12 -4.26
C ALA A 299 -5.12 12.41 -3.59
N ALA A 300 -4.96 11.11 -3.40
CA ALA A 300 -5.76 10.32 -2.47
C ALA A 300 -4.83 9.57 -1.51
N VAL A 301 -4.99 9.82 -0.21
CA VAL A 301 -4.06 9.37 0.84
C VAL A 301 -4.80 8.66 1.95
N ILE A 302 -4.37 7.46 2.30
CA ILE A 302 -4.90 6.72 3.45
C ILE A 302 -4.18 7.17 4.72
N LEU A 303 -4.94 7.65 5.71
CA LEU A 303 -4.41 8.14 6.97
C LEU A 303 -5.23 7.64 8.16
N PRO A 304 -4.61 7.35 9.32
CA PRO A 304 -5.32 7.00 10.53
C PRO A 304 -6.03 8.20 11.15
N ASP A 305 -7.05 7.95 11.98
CA ASP A 305 -7.90 8.98 12.59
C ASP A 305 -7.11 10.06 13.34
N ASN A 306 -5.99 9.73 14.00
CA ASN A 306 -5.22 10.71 14.77
C ASN A 306 -4.76 11.91 13.93
N VAL A 307 -4.50 11.75 12.64
CA VAL A 307 -4.13 12.84 11.72
C VAL A 307 -5.27 13.89 11.63
N LEU A 308 -6.52 13.44 11.79
CA LEU A 308 -7.69 14.32 11.68
C LEU A 308 -7.87 15.25 12.89
N PHE A 309 -7.33 14.89 14.06
CA PHE A 309 -7.57 15.65 15.30
C PHE A 309 -6.33 15.93 16.17
N GLU A 310 -5.13 15.43 15.80
CA GLU A 310 -3.90 15.67 16.55
C GLU A 310 -3.66 17.19 16.73
N ASP A 311 -3.37 17.58 17.97
CA ASP A 311 -3.15 18.98 18.35
C ASP A 311 -1.79 19.54 17.85
N ASN A 312 -1.50 20.77 18.12
CA ASN A 312 -0.24 21.47 17.85
C ASN A 312 0.20 21.38 16.36
N SER A 313 1.24 20.60 16.06
CA SER A 313 1.75 20.45 14.69
C SER A 313 0.68 19.86 13.76
N GLY A 314 -0.14 18.93 14.25
CA GLY A 314 -1.23 18.34 13.47
C GLY A 314 -2.26 19.39 13.04
N GLN A 315 -2.69 20.25 13.95
CA GLN A 315 -3.58 21.38 13.64
C GLN A 315 -3.00 22.31 12.58
N LYS A 316 -1.73 22.70 12.72
CA LYS A 316 -1.06 23.60 11.77
C LYS A 316 -0.96 22.95 10.37
N ILE A 317 -0.64 21.67 10.31
CA ILE A 317 -0.52 20.92 9.05
C ILE A 317 -1.89 20.77 8.37
N ARG A 318 -2.99 20.53 9.12
CA ARG A 318 -4.35 20.51 8.55
C ARG A 318 -4.76 21.86 7.97
N ARG A 319 -4.45 22.98 8.66
CA ARG A 319 -4.69 24.34 8.15
C ARG A 319 -3.87 24.62 6.89
N ASP A 320 -2.60 24.24 6.89
CA ASP A 320 -1.71 24.41 5.73
C ASP A 320 -2.19 23.59 4.53
N LEU A 321 -2.63 22.34 4.76
CA LEU A 321 -3.26 21.51 3.73
C LEU A 321 -4.50 22.20 3.13
N MET A 322 -5.42 22.70 3.97
CA MET A 322 -6.66 23.34 3.49
C MET A 322 -6.40 24.69 2.80
N ASN A 323 -5.32 25.38 3.17
CA ASN A 323 -4.89 26.60 2.48
C ASN A 323 -4.30 26.29 1.11
N LYS A 324 -3.36 25.34 1.03
CA LYS A 324 -2.62 25.01 -0.21
C LYS A 324 -3.41 24.14 -1.17
N CYS A 325 -4.34 23.35 -0.63
CA CYS A 325 -5.13 22.40 -1.39
C CYS A 325 -6.63 22.60 -1.14
N ASN A 326 -7.44 22.24 -2.12
CA ASN A 326 -8.84 21.99 -1.91
C ASN A 326 -9.00 20.58 -1.34
N LEU A 327 -9.10 20.45 -0.02
CA LEU A 327 -9.46 19.20 0.65
C LEU A 327 -10.97 18.99 0.48
N HIS A 328 -11.37 18.34 -0.60
CA HIS A 328 -12.77 18.25 -0.99
C HIS A 328 -13.49 16.99 -0.51
N THR A 329 -12.78 15.95 -0.06
CA THR A 329 -13.44 14.71 0.36
C THR A 329 -12.65 13.95 1.41
N ILE A 330 -13.35 13.48 2.45
CA ILE A 330 -12.87 12.51 3.42
C ILE A 330 -13.80 11.28 3.36
N LEU A 331 -13.24 10.12 3.04
CA LEU A 331 -13.92 8.83 3.14
C LEU A 331 -13.51 8.16 4.44
N ARG A 332 -14.44 8.01 5.38
CA ARG A 332 -14.21 7.30 6.65
C ARG A 332 -14.34 5.80 6.39
N LEU A 333 -13.22 5.08 6.45
CA LEU A 333 -13.17 3.66 6.17
C LEU A 333 -13.63 2.82 7.36
N PRO A 334 -14.27 1.65 7.11
CA PRO A 334 -14.65 0.74 8.17
C PRO A 334 -13.43 0.13 8.86
N THR A 335 -13.62 -0.33 10.10
CA THR A 335 -12.59 -1.07 10.84
C THR A 335 -12.41 -2.50 10.31
N GLY A 336 -11.23 -3.08 10.52
CA GLY A 336 -10.94 -4.48 10.17
C GLY A 336 -10.45 -4.71 8.74
N ILE A 337 -10.54 -3.71 7.84
CA ILE A 337 -10.13 -3.85 6.43
C ILE A 337 -8.61 -4.02 6.24
N PHE A 338 -7.80 -3.54 7.16
CA PHE A 338 -6.35 -3.73 7.17
C PHE A 338 -5.90 -4.90 8.06
N TYR A 339 -6.82 -5.77 8.47
CA TYR A 339 -6.59 -6.92 9.35
C TYR A 339 -5.93 -6.59 10.70
N ALA A 340 -5.74 -5.30 11.00
CA ALA A 340 -5.32 -4.80 12.31
C ALA A 340 -6.55 -4.41 13.12
N GLN A 341 -6.74 -5.06 14.26
CA GLN A 341 -7.88 -4.77 15.14
C GLN A 341 -7.78 -3.33 15.67
N GLY A 342 -8.87 -2.57 15.52
CA GLY A 342 -9.05 -1.27 16.14
C GLY A 342 -8.42 -0.06 15.41
N VAL A 343 -7.70 -0.25 14.31
CA VAL A 343 -7.16 0.90 13.55
C VAL A 343 -8.27 1.52 12.69
N LYS A 344 -8.65 2.75 13.02
CA LYS A 344 -9.59 3.57 12.25
C LYS A 344 -8.82 4.41 11.25
N THR A 345 -9.20 4.34 9.97
CA THR A 345 -8.52 5.03 8.87
C THR A 345 -9.49 5.79 7.99
N ASN A 346 -8.95 6.73 7.22
CA ASN A 346 -9.70 7.55 6.29
C ASN A 346 -8.91 7.71 4.99
N VAL A 347 -9.59 7.97 3.88
CA VAL A 347 -8.96 8.47 2.66
C VAL A 347 -9.25 9.95 2.53
N LEU A 348 -8.20 10.74 2.41
CA LEU A 348 -8.28 12.17 2.11
C LEU A 348 -8.06 12.38 0.62
N PHE A 349 -9.02 13.00 -0.07
CA PHE A 349 -8.91 13.41 -1.47
C PHE A 349 -8.78 14.92 -1.53
N PHE A 350 -7.74 15.41 -2.17
CA PHE A 350 -7.48 16.84 -2.31
C PHE A 350 -6.80 17.19 -3.64
N THR A 351 -7.05 18.40 -4.11
CA THR A 351 -6.45 18.97 -5.31
C THR A 351 -5.56 20.15 -4.93
N ARG A 352 -4.33 20.19 -5.40
CA ARG A 352 -3.38 21.27 -5.15
C ARG A 352 -3.85 22.55 -5.86
N GLY A 353 -3.99 23.62 -5.11
CA GLY A 353 -4.34 24.93 -5.66
C GLY A 353 -3.22 25.55 -6.49
N LYS A 354 -3.57 26.57 -7.27
CA LYS A 354 -2.59 27.43 -7.97
C LYS A 354 -1.90 28.40 -7.02
N THR A 355 -2.54 28.68 -5.89
CA THR A 355 -2.06 29.54 -4.80
C THR A 355 -1.92 28.72 -3.52
N ASP A 356 -1.32 29.31 -2.49
CA ASP A 356 -1.12 28.71 -1.18
C ASP A 356 -2.16 29.16 -0.15
N GLU A 357 -3.26 29.82 -0.58
CA GLU A 357 -4.26 30.39 0.32
C GLU A 357 -5.68 30.02 -0.11
N ASP A 358 -6.53 29.76 0.87
CA ASP A 358 -8.00 29.65 0.77
C ASP A 358 -8.53 28.67 -0.30
N ASN A 359 -7.82 27.59 -0.57
CA ASN A 359 -8.22 26.64 -1.61
C ASN A 359 -9.39 25.73 -1.19
N THR A 360 -9.51 25.37 0.09
CA THR A 360 -10.65 24.59 0.59
C THR A 360 -11.81 25.50 0.97
N LYS A 361 -12.98 25.27 0.37
CA LYS A 361 -14.23 25.99 0.72
C LYS A 361 -15.17 25.13 1.55
N ALA A 362 -15.17 23.84 1.32
CA ALA A 362 -15.94 22.89 2.11
C ALA A 362 -15.32 21.51 2.03
N VAL A 363 -15.47 20.74 3.08
CA VAL A 363 -15.05 19.33 3.14
C VAL A 363 -16.30 18.45 3.11
N TRP A 364 -16.36 17.54 2.16
CA TRP A 364 -17.39 16.53 2.11
C TRP A 364 -16.91 15.25 2.79
N VAL A 365 -17.74 14.69 3.64
CA VAL A 365 -17.41 13.47 4.38
C VAL A 365 -18.40 12.37 4.03
N TYR A 366 -17.87 11.21 3.64
CA TYR A 366 -18.65 9.98 3.50
C TYR A 366 -18.34 9.02 4.63
N ASP A 367 -19.35 8.67 5.40
CA ASP A 367 -19.20 7.70 6.49
C ASP A 367 -19.50 6.28 6.04
N LEU A 368 -18.44 5.54 5.65
CA LEU A 368 -18.50 4.10 5.37
C LEU A 368 -18.20 3.27 6.62
N ARG A 369 -18.16 3.86 7.80
CA ARG A 369 -17.75 3.20 9.04
C ARG A 369 -18.91 2.89 9.97
N SER A 370 -19.74 3.89 10.28
CA SER A 370 -20.80 3.77 11.28
C SER A 370 -21.89 2.80 10.83
N ASN A 371 -22.28 1.89 11.72
CA ASN A 371 -23.32 0.90 11.46
C ASN A 371 -23.06 -0.01 10.22
N MET A 372 -21.79 -0.23 9.91
CA MET A 372 -21.41 -1.19 8.86
C MET A 372 -21.20 -2.59 9.43
N ARG A 373 -21.32 -3.58 8.57
CA ARG A 373 -20.97 -4.97 8.91
C ARG A 373 -19.52 -5.09 9.37
N SER A 374 -19.20 -6.11 10.13
CA SER A 374 -17.82 -6.38 10.49
C SER A 374 -17.00 -6.86 9.29
N PHE A 375 -15.85 -6.25 9.07
CA PHE A 375 -14.90 -6.61 8.02
C PHE A 375 -13.72 -7.39 8.60
N GLY A 376 -13.10 -8.22 7.77
CA GLY A 376 -11.95 -9.04 8.14
C GLY A 376 -11.60 -10.05 7.05
N LYS A 377 -10.73 -11.00 7.36
CA LYS A 377 -10.30 -12.03 6.39
C LYS A 377 -11.46 -12.86 5.82
N THR A 378 -12.43 -13.23 6.67
CA THR A 378 -13.60 -14.03 6.28
C THR A 378 -14.72 -13.24 5.63
N ASN A 379 -14.71 -11.93 5.81
CA ASN A 379 -15.69 -11.00 5.26
C ASN A 379 -14.96 -9.76 4.72
N PRO A 380 -14.22 -9.89 3.59
CA PRO A 380 -13.39 -8.82 3.07
C PRO A 380 -14.23 -7.67 2.48
N LEU A 381 -13.57 -6.54 2.33
CA LEU A 381 -14.09 -5.38 1.62
C LEU A 381 -14.32 -5.73 0.14
N LYS A 382 -15.47 -5.33 -0.40
CA LYS A 382 -15.87 -5.62 -1.78
C LYS A 382 -16.18 -4.32 -2.53
N LYS A 383 -16.20 -4.38 -3.87
CA LYS A 383 -16.53 -3.24 -4.72
C LYS A 383 -17.92 -2.67 -4.44
N GLU A 384 -18.87 -3.55 -4.16
CA GLU A 384 -20.26 -3.20 -3.88
C GLU A 384 -20.40 -2.35 -2.61
N ASP A 385 -19.50 -2.49 -1.65
CA ASP A 385 -19.48 -1.68 -0.41
C ASP A 385 -19.25 -0.18 -0.71
N PHE A 386 -18.69 0.16 -1.87
CA PHE A 386 -18.40 1.53 -2.28
C PHE A 386 -19.38 2.10 -3.32
N ALA A 387 -20.36 1.33 -3.78
CA ALA A 387 -21.23 1.74 -4.90
C ALA A 387 -21.95 3.06 -4.63
N GLU A 388 -22.49 3.27 -3.41
CA GLU A 388 -23.12 4.53 -3.03
C GLU A 388 -22.12 5.68 -3.02
N PHE A 389 -20.93 5.47 -2.41
CA PHE A 389 -19.89 6.49 -2.35
C PHE A 389 -19.42 6.92 -3.74
N GLU A 390 -19.14 5.97 -4.63
CA GLU A 390 -18.72 6.27 -6.01
C GLU A 390 -19.79 7.09 -6.76
N SER A 391 -21.05 6.73 -6.59
CA SER A 391 -22.19 7.46 -7.21
C SER A 391 -22.28 8.90 -6.69
N LEU A 392 -22.10 9.11 -5.39
CA LEU A 392 -22.22 10.42 -4.73
C LEU A 392 -20.96 11.29 -4.88
N TYR A 393 -19.83 10.67 -5.16
CA TYR A 393 -18.55 11.38 -5.32
C TYR A 393 -18.55 12.30 -6.55
N CYS A 394 -19.30 11.99 -7.60
CA CYS A 394 -19.41 12.76 -8.85
C CYS A 394 -18.02 13.08 -9.44
N ALA A 395 -17.23 12.04 -9.76
CA ALA A 395 -15.90 12.20 -10.34
C ALA A 395 -15.95 13.08 -11.61
N GLY A 396 -15.09 14.10 -11.67
CA GLY A 396 -15.07 15.08 -12.78
C GLY A 396 -16.11 16.22 -12.67
N HIS A 397 -17.11 16.10 -11.78
CA HIS A 397 -18.19 17.06 -11.57
C HIS A 397 -18.48 17.25 -10.09
N LEU A 398 -17.45 17.67 -9.33
CA LEU A 398 -17.53 17.78 -7.87
C LEU A 398 -18.56 18.81 -7.40
N GLU A 399 -18.95 19.74 -8.23
CA GLU A 399 -19.99 20.76 -8.03
C GLU A 399 -21.41 20.16 -8.02
N ASP A 400 -21.64 19.03 -8.66
CA ASP A 400 -22.97 18.39 -8.76
C ASP A 400 -23.34 17.57 -7.51
N ARG A 401 -22.45 17.50 -6.54
CA ARG A 401 -22.63 16.74 -5.29
C ARG A 401 -23.81 17.22 -4.48
N LYS A 402 -24.59 16.27 -3.97
CA LYS A 402 -25.75 16.55 -3.10
C LYS A 402 -25.60 15.74 -1.82
N GLU A 403 -25.92 16.38 -0.69
CA GLU A 403 -25.94 15.71 0.60
C GLU A 403 -27.02 14.63 0.64
N THR A 404 -26.73 13.49 1.26
CA THR A 404 -27.75 12.51 1.64
C THR A 404 -28.20 12.73 3.09
N TRP A 405 -27.39 13.45 3.89
CA TRP A 405 -27.78 13.86 5.23
C TRP A 405 -28.77 15.04 5.19
N SER A 406 -29.81 14.96 6.02
CA SER A 406 -30.69 16.08 6.35
C SER A 406 -31.27 15.87 7.75
N PRO A 407 -31.95 16.87 8.36
CA PRO A 407 -32.66 16.67 9.61
C PRO A 407 -33.68 15.53 9.56
N GLU A 408 -34.28 15.29 8.39
CA GLU A 408 -35.24 14.22 8.14
C GLU A 408 -34.54 12.87 7.85
N ASN A 409 -33.28 12.90 7.40
CA ASN A 409 -32.44 11.72 7.17
C ASN A 409 -31.12 11.83 7.93
N PRO A 410 -31.12 11.74 9.27
CA PRO A 410 -29.92 11.93 10.09
C PRO A 410 -28.87 10.81 9.88
N ASN A 411 -29.24 9.69 9.27
CA ASN A 411 -28.35 8.58 8.94
C ASN A 411 -27.79 8.65 7.51
N GLY A 412 -28.08 9.71 6.76
CA GLY A 412 -27.48 9.95 5.45
C GLY A 412 -25.95 9.99 5.55
N ARG A 413 -25.26 9.18 4.71
CA ARG A 413 -23.80 8.95 4.84
C ARG A 413 -22.92 10.01 4.22
N TRP A 414 -23.48 10.92 3.41
CA TRP A 414 -22.76 11.96 2.68
C TRP A 414 -23.16 13.34 3.18
N ARG A 415 -22.20 14.09 3.77
CA ARG A 415 -22.44 15.39 4.37
C ARG A 415 -21.36 16.40 4.03
N LYS A 416 -21.76 17.66 3.81
CA LYS A 416 -20.90 18.80 3.53
C LYS A 416 -20.66 19.62 4.80
N PHE A 417 -19.41 20.02 5.02
CA PHE A 417 -19.02 20.89 6.12
C PHE A 417 -18.31 22.13 5.55
N PRO A 418 -18.87 23.33 5.68
CA PRO A 418 -18.20 24.56 5.30
C PRO A 418 -16.88 24.74 6.05
N VAL A 419 -15.84 25.23 5.38
CA VAL A 419 -14.50 25.39 6.00
C VAL A 419 -14.54 26.35 7.17
N GLU A 420 -15.40 27.36 7.12
CA GLU A 420 -15.58 28.34 8.19
C GLU A 420 -16.06 27.68 9.50
N GLU A 421 -16.87 26.64 9.43
CA GLU A 421 -17.30 25.87 10.61
C GLU A 421 -16.15 25.05 11.18
N ILE A 422 -15.33 24.43 10.32
CA ILE A 422 -14.16 23.66 10.72
C ILE A 422 -13.10 24.56 11.39
N LEU A 423 -12.90 25.77 10.86
CA LEU A 423 -11.93 26.73 11.38
C LEU A 423 -12.37 27.43 12.69
N LYS A 424 -13.65 27.39 13.04
CA LYS A 424 -14.16 27.87 14.35
C LYS A 424 -13.71 26.96 15.50
N ASP A 425 -13.51 25.67 15.23
CA ASP A 425 -12.89 24.76 16.18
C ASP A 425 -11.41 25.13 16.36
N GLU A 426 -11.04 25.48 17.60
CA GLU A 426 -9.64 25.82 17.92
C GLU A 426 -8.66 24.74 17.47
N LYS A 427 -9.05 23.47 17.54
CA LYS A 427 -8.25 22.33 17.12
C LYS A 427 -8.26 22.08 15.61
N THR A 428 -9.18 22.71 14.89
CA THR A 428 -9.40 22.47 13.46
C THR A 428 -9.53 20.98 13.16
N SER A 429 -10.40 20.31 13.92
CA SER A 429 -10.60 18.86 13.78
C SER A 429 -11.35 18.54 12.50
N LEU A 430 -10.84 17.53 11.79
CA LEU A 430 -11.47 16.91 10.62
C LEU A 430 -12.15 15.58 10.95
N ASP A 431 -12.19 15.18 12.24
CA ASP A 431 -12.95 14.00 12.70
C ASP A 431 -14.44 14.33 12.86
N LEU A 432 -15.06 14.64 11.73
CA LEU A 432 -16.43 15.12 11.60
C LEU A 432 -17.40 13.93 11.66
N LYS A 433 -18.19 13.85 12.72
CA LYS A 433 -19.14 12.76 12.98
C LYS A 433 -20.55 13.30 13.16
N TRP A 434 -21.55 12.57 12.64
CA TRP A 434 -22.97 12.90 12.81
C TRP A 434 -23.86 11.67 12.94
N ILE A 435 -23.46 10.51 12.38
CA ILE A 435 -24.20 9.27 12.48
C ILE A 435 -23.94 8.68 13.87
N LYS A 436 -25.01 8.37 14.59
CA LYS A 436 -24.92 7.63 15.86
C LYS A 436 -24.57 6.19 15.52
N ASP A 437 -23.41 5.75 15.99
CA ASP A 437 -22.98 4.36 15.83
C ASP A 437 -23.67 3.51 16.92
N GLY A 438 -24.42 2.49 16.54
CA GLY A 438 -25.05 1.57 17.48
C GLY A 438 -24.04 0.80 18.35
N SER A 439 -22.77 0.76 17.94
CA SER A 439 -21.67 0.23 18.74
C SER A 439 -21.22 1.19 19.86
N ASP A 440 -21.56 2.48 19.77
CA ASP A 440 -21.30 3.47 20.85
C ASP A 440 -22.39 3.41 21.95
N THR A 441 -23.51 2.76 21.72
CA THR A 441 -24.44 2.37 22.78
C THR A 441 -23.87 1.14 23.47
N VAL A 442 -23.09 1.37 24.52
CA VAL A 442 -22.75 0.32 25.46
C VAL A 442 -24.09 -0.01 26.17
N ASP A 443 -24.76 -1.03 25.67
CA ASP A 443 -25.95 -1.65 26.31
C ASP A 443 -25.53 -2.40 27.59
N CYS A 444 -24.47 -1.92 28.25
CA CYS A 444 -24.02 -2.40 29.54
C CYS A 444 -24.48 -1.41 30.61
N SER A 445 -25.14 -1.87 31.60
CA SER A 445 -25.37 -1.10 32.81
C SER A 445 -24.04 -0.61 33.40
N LEU A 446 -24.04 0.50 34.10
CA LEU A 446 -22.83 1.04 34.77
C LEU A 446 -22.15 -0.05 35.63
N ALA A 447 -22.93 -0.95 36.22
CA ALA A 447 -22.49 -2.09 37.02
C ALA A 447 -21.71 -3.14 36.18
N GLU A 448 -22.18 -3.47 34.96
CA GLU A 448 -21.50 -4.42 34.05
C GLU A 448 -20.21 -3.80 33.51
N LEU A 449 -20.21 -2.49 33.24
CA LEU A 449 -18.99 -1.79 32.83
C LEU A 449 -17.94 -1.79 33.94
N MET A 450 -18.34 -1.52 35.17
CA MET A 450 -17.46 -1.60 36.35
C MET A 450 -16.93 -3.01 36.57
N GLN A 451 -17.74 -4.05 36.42
CA GLN A 451 -17.34 -5.44 36.52
C GLN A 451 -16.34 -5.84 35.43
N THR A 452 -16.55 -5.37 34.20
CA THR A 452 -15.63 -5.60 33.08
C THR A 452 -14.26 -4.92 33.31
N ILE A 453 -14.26 -3.68 33.83
CA ILE A 453 -13.04 -2.94 34.18
C ILE A 453 -12.29 -3.67 35.31
N GLN A 454 -12.99 -4.12 36.36
CA GLN A 454 -12.38 -4.88 37.45
C GLN A 454 -11.76 -6.17 36.99
N THR A 455 -12.47 -6.94 36.14
CA THR A 455 -11.95 -8.21 35.58
C THR A 455 -10.69 -7.99 34.72
N LYS A 456 -10.73 -6.99 33.85
CA LYS A 456 -9.55 -6.66 33.01
C LYS A 456 -8.37 -6.15 33.83
N SER A 457 -8.63 -5.35 34.86
CA SER A 457 -7.58 -4.87 35.78
C SER A 457 -6.94 -6.01 36.55
N ALA A 458 -7.73 -6.97 37.03
CA ALA A 458 -7.23 -8.17 37.69
C ALA A 458 -6.38 -9.05 36.75
N ASN A 459 -6.78 -9.22 35.50
CA ASN A 459 -6.01 -9.95 34.49
C ASN A 459 -4.67 -9.26 34.16
N ILE A 460 -4.65 -7.93 34.10
CA ILE A 460 -3.42 -7.16 33.90
C ILE A 460 -2.48 -7.33 35.11
N ALA A 461 -3.01 -7.26 36.33
CA ALA A 461 -2.21 -7.45 37.55
C ALA A 461 -1.64 -8.88 37.62
N ALA A 462 -2.40 -9.90 37.25
CA ALA A 462 -1.93 -11.29 37.18
C ALA A 462 -0.81 -11.45 36.13
N ALA A 463 -0.98 -10.89 34.93
CA ALA A 463 0.04 -10.93 33.89
C ALA A 463 1.33 -10.21 34.26
N VAL A 464 1.23 -9.07 34.95
CA VAL A 464 2.40 -8.34 35.50
C VAL A 464 3.11 -9.19 36.54
N THR A 465 2.38 -9.85 37.44
CA THR A 465 2.97 -10.75 38.47
C THR A 465 3.68 -11.95 37.84
N GLU A 466 3.11 -12.51 36.76
CA GLU A 466 3.73 -13.62 36.04
C GLU A 466 5.00 -13.20 35.30
N LEU A 467 5.01 -12.01 34.70
CA LEU A 467 6.17 -11.40 34.07
C LEU A 467 7.27 -11.11 35.11
N SER A 468 6.92 -10.60 36.30
CA SER A 468 7.89 -10.35 37.37
C SER A 468 8.57 -11.65 37.83
N LYS A 469 7.82 -12.74 37.98
CA LYS A 469 8.38 -14.07 38.32
C LYS A 469 9.30 -14.62 37.23
N LEU A 470 8.98 -14.36 35.94
CA LEU A 470 9.85 -14.77 34.83
C LEU A 470 11.17 -13.96 34.79
N ILE A 471 11.12 -12.69 35.17
CA ILE A 471 12.30 -11.83 35.23
C ILE A 471 13.19 -12.24 36.42
N GLU A 472 12.61 -12.49 37.61
CA GLU A 472 13.33 -12.99 38.78
C GLU A 472 13.98 -14.36 38.53
N GLY A 473 13.37 -15.24 37.74
CA GLY A 473 13.97 -16.54 37.37
C GLY A 473 15.01 -16.49 36.23
N ILE A 474 15.31 -15.32 35.69
CA ILE A 474 16.39 -15.11 34.71
C ILE A 474 17.63 -14.49 35.41
N GLU A 475 17.48 -13.90 36.60
CA GLU A 475 18.54 -13.32 37.40
C GLU A 475 19.19 -14.32 38.39
N GLU A 476 18.67 -15.54 38.53
CA GLU A 476 19.34 -16.68 39.18
C GLU A 476 20.02 -17.61 38.14
#